data_e206b6ddacb469b81a55c29ee02a6c09
#
_entry.id   e206b6ddacb469b81a55c29ee02a6c09
#
_cell.length_a   1.000
_cell.length_b   1.000
_cell.length_c   1.000
_cell.angle_alpha   90.00
_cell.angle_beta   90.00
_cell.angle_gamma   90.00
#
_symmetry.space_group_name_H-M   'P 1'
#
loop_
_entity.id
_entity.type
_entity.pdbx_description
1 polymer ?
#
loop_
_entity_poly.entity_id
_entity_poly.type
_entity_poly.pdbx_seq_one_letter_code
_entity_poly.pdbx_strand_id
1 'polypeptide(L)'
;DPVLNTWILWWNAQAIPFTAAWWSPPVFYPMPGALALSEHLAGIAVFTTPLQLAGLRPLGAYNVALILSAALSGYFGFLLGTRLTRSTFGGLTAGLAFGFAPYRASQLAHLQVLTAQWMPLALYGMHAFLEDGRRRWLVLFAAAWLLQALSNGYYLLFFPPLIGLWLLWFVRWRTQMRRGLELAASFVAASLLLVPTLLQYKAIHDSLGLRRTLGEIRMFSAKLWSFAQTPDLLAFWPSVPFHSQEGFLFTGVTVAILTIAGLAASIAGRHLHSAMKARSPLLFYTGAALVFAWLSFGPSEDLSLAGAFTRPYTILMWLPGFDGLRVPARFAMMVALCLATAAAIAAVQLAPSRRWLRVVLGSVIVAGLVVDGWIEPLPLSAPPPRALADAPDNAVVLELPADDEMVNVAAMYRAISHGRPLVNGYSGHTPPHYALIKIALRRDDPTILTSFARGRPLVVIVHRREDPERAWRTFVEQAGGVLREETGVGPVYVIPPRPSLRRPPLGEDLPVTPVATQAGYAAVDLGAERTVRAITIALRWRYNEIGAKLTVETSSDGANWTTVWEDWTGEAALAGALEDQRVTPMRIYLDDVRARYLRVTPAPPWVAHELTASAPR
;
A
#
# COMPACT_ATOMS: atom_id res chain seq x y z
N ASP A 1 -5.32 -5.15 -7.59
CA ASP A 1 -4.75 -3.78 -7.54
C ASP A 1 -5.14 -2.87 -8.72
N PRO A 2 -5.31 -3.33 -10.00
CA PRO A 2 -5.69 -2.42 -11.10
C PRO A 2 -6.96 -1.62 -10.83
N VAL A 3 -7.97 -2.26 -10.26
CA VAL A 3 -9.26 -1.63 -9.92
C VAL A 3 -9.11 -0.64 -8.76
N LEU A 4 -8.32 -0.97 -7.73
CA LEU A 4 -7.96 -0.06 -6.65
C LEU A 4 -7.24 1.19 -7.20
N ASN A 5 -6.22 0.99 -8.04
CA ASN A 5 -5.48 2.10 -8.65
C ASN A 5 -6.39 2.96 -9.55
N THR A 6 -7.32 2.35 -10.28
CA THR A 6 -8.34 3.09 -11.07
C THR A 6 -9.18 3.97 -10.16
N TRP A 7 -9.63 3.43 -9.02
CA TRP A 7 -10.43 4.17 -8.05
C TRP A 7 -9.62 5.32 -7.40
N ILE A 8 -8.36 5.10 -7.02
CA ILE A 8 -7.49 6.14 -6.46
C ILE A 8 -7.25 7.26 -7.48
N LEU A 9 -6.99 6.92 -8.76
CA LEU A 9 -6.82 7.91 -9.81
C LEU A 9 -8.11 8.69 -10.09
N TRP A 10 -9.27 8.05 -10.00
CA TRP A 10 -10.56 8.74 -10.07
C TRP A 10 -10.72 9.72 -8.90
N TRP A 11 -10.41 9.29 -7.66
CA TRP A 11 -10.52 10.14 -6.48
C TRP A 11 -9.62 11.39 -6.58
N ASN A 12 -8.42 11.25 -7.12
CA ASN A 12 -7.54 12.40 -7.40
C ASN A 12 -8.17 13.43 -8.35
N ALA A 13 -9.11 13.05 -9.18
CA ALA A 13 -9.84 13.96 -10.07
C ALA A 13 -11.11 14.54 -9.41
N GLN A 14 -11.58 13.98 -8.30
CA GLN A 14 -12.79 14.44 -7.58
C GLN A 14 -12.48 15.40 -6.44
N ALA A 15 -11.31 15.31 -5.83
CA ALA A 15 -10.93 16.11 -4.67
C ALA A 15 -9.64 16.88 -4.94
N ILE A 16 -9.56 18.10 -4.39
CA ILE A 16 -8.34 18.92 -4.50
C ILE A 16 -7.21 18.25 -3.71
N PRO A 17 -6.10 17.85 -4.37
CA PRO A 17 -5.00 17.15 -3.72
C PRO A 17 -4.46 17.86 -2.49
N PHE A 18 -4.05 17.08 -1.49
CA PHE A 18 -3.44 17.49 -0.22
C PHE A 18 -4.37 18.25 0.73
N THR A 19 -5.67 18.39 0.43
CA THR A 19 -6.69 18.90 1.38
C THR A 19 -7.17 17.81 2.33
N ALA A 20 -7.81 18.18 3.45
CA ALA A 20 -8.39 17.23 4.38
C ALA A 20 -9.45 16.31 3.72
N ALA A 21 -10.25 16.86 2.80
CA ALA A 21 -11.23 16.11 2.02
C ALA A 21 -10.57 15.07 1.11
N TRP A 22 -9.44 15.40 0.49
CA TRP A 22 -8.69 14.47 -0.36
C TRP A 22 -8.14 13.27 0.43
N TRP A 23 -7.65 13.50 1.67
CA TRP A 23 -7.19 12.42 2.54
C TRP A 23 -8.30 11.49 3.02
N SER A 24 -9.57 11.96 3.01
CA SER A 24 -10.72 11.26 3.58
C SER A 24 -11.73 10.84 2.50
N PRO A 25 -11.35 9.96 1.56
CA PRO A 25 -12.29 9.44 0.57
C PRO A 25 -13.40 8.64 1.24
N PRO A 26 -14.59 8.52 0.60
CA PRO A 26 -15.76 7.92 1.21
C PRO A 26 -15.76 6.38 1.16
N VAL A 27 -14.64 5.75 1.51
CA VAL A 27 -14.48 4.29 1.66
C VAL A 27 -13.98 3.97 3.06
N PHE A 28 -14.16 2.73 3.51
CA PHE A 28 -13.96 2.36 4.92
C PHE A 28 -14.81 3.26 5.85
N TYR A 29 -16.00 3.64 5.38
CA TYR A 29 -16.86 4.52 6.13
C TYR A 29 -17.17 3.98 7.54
N PRO A 30 -17.16 4.84 8.57
CA PRO A 30 -17.05 6.30 8.56
C PRO A 30 -15.64 6.85 8.87
N MET A 31 -14.57 6.09 8.62
CA MET A 31 -13.19 6.47 8.98
C MET A 31 -12.67 7.63 8.11
N PRO A 32 -12.11 8.70 8.70
CA PRO A 32 -11.36 9.70 7.96
C PRO A 32 -9.94 9.18 7.63
N GLY A 33 -9.31 9.79 6.62
CA GLY A 33 -7.91 9.49 6.30
C GLY A 33 -7.66 8.20 5.52
N ALA A 34 -8.70 7.58 4.96
CA ALA A 34 -8.60 6.28 4.29
C ALA A 34 -7.62 6.25 3.10
N LEU A 35 -7.32 7.39 2.47
CA LEU A 35 -6.33 7.45 1.38
C LEU A 35 -4.91 7.08 1.85
N ALA A 36 -4.56 7.35 3.12
CA ALA A 36 -3.26 7.02 3.68
C ALA A 36 -3.07 5.53 4.02
N LEU A 37 -4.08 4.69 3.80
CA LEU A 37 -3.94 3.23 3.91
C LEU A 37 -3.24 2.61 2.70
N SER A 38 -3.08 3.36 1.59
CA SER A 38 -2.37 2.98 0.38
C SER A 38 -1.57 4.15 -0.18
N GLU A 39 -0.99 3.96 -1.38
CA GLU A 39 -0.29 5.02 -2.10
C GLU A 39 -1.29 5.95 -2.77
N HIS A 40 -1.12 7.25 -2.63
CA HIS A 40 -2.06 8.26 -3.13
C HIS A 40 -1.98 8.54 -4.64
N LEU A 41 -0.95 8.05 -5.33
CA LEU A 41 -0.72 8.14 -6.79
C LEU A 41 -0.76 9.58 -7.37
N ALA A 42 -0.52 10.62 -6.58
CA ALA A 42 -0.63 12.01 -7.03
C ALA A 42 0.34 12.34 -8.19
N GLY A 43 1.55 11.74 -8.21
CA GLY A 43 2.49 11.93 -9.31
C GLY A 43 2.04 11.29 -10.64
N ILE A 44 1.14 10.31 -10.59
CA ILE A 44 0.48 9.70 -11.76
C ILE A 44 -0.75 10.53 -12.13
N ALA A 45 -1.46 11.03 -11.13
CA ALA A 45 -2.66 11.84 -11.29
C ALA A 45 -2.41 13.13 -12.08
N VAL A 46 -1.18 13.65 -12.08
CA VAL A 46 -0.80 14.81 -12.93
C VAL A 46 -1.17 14.60 -14.41
N PHE A 47 -1.11 13.37 -14.91
CA PHE A 47 -1.52 13.04 -16.29
C PHE A 47 -2.98 12.64 -16.38
N THR A 48 -3.47 11.86 -15.41
CA THR A 48 -4.80 11.24 -15.52
C THR A 48 -5.92 12.16 -15.11
N THR A 49 -5.70 13.11 -14.19
CA THR A 49 -6.70 14.08 -13.77
C THR A 49 -7.16 14.98 -14.94
N PRO A 50 -6.27 15.60 -15.73
CA PRO A 50 -6.70 16.40 -16.88
C PRO A 50 -7.52 15.58 -17.89
N LEU A 51 -7.14 14.33 -18.14
CA LEU A 51 -7.86 13.45 -19.06
C LEU A 51 -9.28 13.11 -18.55
N GLN A 52 -9.41 12.85 -17.24
CA GLN A 52 -10.70 12.57 -16.61
C GLN A 52 -11.59 13.81 -16.59
N LEU A 53 -11.04 15.00 -16.32
CA LEU A 53 -11.78 16.26 -16.41
C LEU A 53 -12.21 16.57 -17.85
N ALA A 54 -11.46 16.11 -18.86
CA ALA A 54 -11.84 16.18 -20.27
C ALA A 54 -12.86 15.07 -20.69
N GLY A 55 -13.36 14.26 -19.75
CA GLY A 55 -14.41 13.25 -20.00
C GLY A 55 -13.90 11.82 -20.23
N LEU A 56 -12.60 11.54 -20.10
CA LEU A 56 -12.11 10.17 -20.18
C LEU A 56 -12.56 9.36 -18.94
N ARG A 57 -13.13 8.18 -19.19
CA ARG A 57 -13.56 7.28 -18.11
C ARG A 57 -12.39 6.86 -17.22
N PRO A 58 -12.58 6.64 -15.91
CA PRO A 58 -11.48 6.30 -14.97
C PRO A 58 -10.64 5.10 -15.39
N LEU A 59 -11.25 4.01 -15.88
CA LEU A 59 -10.52 2.85 -16.39
C LEU A 59 -9.69 3.19 -17.64
N GLY A 60 -10.20 4.06 -18.52
CA GLY A 60 -9.44 4.58 -19.67
C GLY A 60 -8.23 5.40 -19.22
N ALA A 61 -8.38 6.24 -18.19
CA ALA A 61 -7.28 7.00 -17.61
C ALA A 61 -6.20 6.09 -16.98
N TYR A 62 -6.61 5.02 -16.28
CA TYR A 62 -5.71 3.99 -15.78
C TYR A 62 -4.91 3.32 -16.93
N ASN A 63 -5.59 2.90 -18.00
CA ASN A 63 -4.93 2.26 -19.15
C ASN A 63 -3.93 3.20 -19.83
N VAL A 64 -4.28 4.48 -19.98
CA VAL A 64 -3.34 5.51 -20.49
C VAL A 64 -2.12 5.62 -19.58
N ALA A 65 -2.30 5.68 -18.26
CA ALA A 65 -1.19 5.74 -17.31
C ALA A 65 -0.29 4.50 -17.39
N LEU A 66 -0.88 3.31 -17.55
CA LEU A 66 -0.15 2.04 -17.71
C LEU A 66 0.76 2.07 -18.96
N ILE A 67 0.19 2.45 -20.11
CA ILE A 67 0.93 2.56 -21.38
C ILE A 67 2.02 3.64 -21.28
N LEU A 68 1.68 4.82 -20.74
CA LEU A 68 2.64 5.91 -20.58
C LEU A 68 3.79 5.54 -19.62
N SER A 69 3.54 4.72 -18.60
CA SER A 69 4.59 4.28 -17.67
C SER A 69 5.69 3.50 -18.39
N ALA A 70 5.34 2.62 -19.33
CA ALA A 70 6.31 1.88 -20.14
C ALA A 70 6.98 2.78 -21.20
N ALA A 71 6.18 3.53 -21.96
CA ALA A 71 6.68 4.41 -23.03
C ALA A 71 7.65 5.49 -22.49
N LEU A 72 7.29 6.17 -21.40
CA LEU A 72 8.14 7.17 -20.77
C LEU A 72 9.37 6.57 -20.10
N SER A 73 9.25 5.38 -19.48
CA SER A 73 10.41 4.67 -18.94
C SER A 73 11.42 4.35 -20.04
N GLY A 74 10.94 3.84 -21.19
CA GLY A 74 11.78 3.62 -22.37
C GLY A 74 12.38 4.90 -22.91
N TYR A 75 11.58 5.95 -23.08
CA TYR A 75 12.04 7.23 -23.61
C TYR A 75 13.08 7.92 -22.71
N PHE A 76 12.84 7.99 -21.39
CA PHE A 76 13.81 8.60 -20.49
C PHE A 76 15.05 7.72 -20.25
N GLY A 77 14.89 6.39 -20.33
CA GLY A 77 16.01 5.46 -20.42
C GLY A 77 16.86 5.71 -21.66
N PHE A 78 16.21 5.92 -22.83
CA PHE A 78 16.89 6.30 -24.08
C PHE A 78 17.67 7.61 -23.92
N LEU A 79 17.08 8.63 -23.32
CA LEU A 79 17.77 9.90 -23.09
C LEU A 79 19.01 9.72 -22.20
N LEU A 80 18.88 8.99 -21.09
CA LEU A 80 19.99 8.69 -20.17
C LEU A 80 21.10 7.92 -20.90
N GLY A 81 20.74 6.84 -21.58
CA GLY A 81 21.68 6.02 -22.35
C GLY A 81 22.41 6.81 -23.44
N THR A 82 21.68 7.64 -24.21
CA THR A 82 22.27 8.52 -25.22
C THR A 82 23.24 9.54 -24.58
N ARG A 83 22.88 10.10 -23.44
CA ARG A 83 23.73 11.06 -22.69
C ARG A 83 25.07 10.43 -22.29
N LEU A 84 25.01 9.23 -21.70
CA LEU A 84 26.18 8.55 -21.15
C LEU A 84 27.10 8.00 -22.23
N THR A 85 26.52 7.51 -23.34
CA THR A 85 27.27 6.84 -24.40
C THR A 85 27.59 7.72 -25.58
N ARG A 86 26.96 8.89 -25.70
CA ARG A 86 27.00 9.78 -26.87
C ARG A 86 26.58 9.05 -28.16
N SER A 87 25.71 8.04 -28.04
CA SER A 87 25.29 7.15 -29.10
C SER A 87 23.79 6.88 -29.04
N THR A 88 23.09 7.07 -30.17
CA THR A 88 21.69 6.66 -30.32
C THR A 88 21.51 5.16 -30.12
N PHE A 89 22.50 4.35 -30.52
CA PHE A 89 22.49 2.91 -30.30
C PHE A 89 22.48 2.56 -28.80
N GLY A 90 23.34 3.21 -28.00
CA GLY A 90 23.32 3.05 -26.55
C GLY A 90 22.01 3.54 -25.94
N GLY A 91 21.46 4.64 -26.47
CA GLY A 91 20.14 5.15 -26.06
C GLY A 91 19.03 4.13 -26.31
N LEU A 92 18.95 3.56 -27.52
CA LEU A 92 17.96 2.53 -27.87
C LEU A 92 18.09 1.30 -26.97
N THR A 93 19.32 0.84 -26.72
CA THR A 93 19.57 -0.31 -25.82
C THR A 93 19.07 0.00 -24.40
N ALA A 94 19.39 1.17 -23.81
CA ALA A 94 18.91 1.54 -22.48
C ALA A 94 17.38 1.66 -22.42
N GLY A 95 16.80 2.32 -23.44
CA GLY A 95 15.36 2.54 -23.52
C GLY A 95 14.56 1.26 -23.61
N LEU A 96 14.94 0.34 -24.50
CA LEU A 96 14.28 -0.95 -24.64
C LEU A 96 14.49 -1.83 -23.40
N ALA A 97 15.72 -1.90 -22.89
CA ALA A 97 16.05 -2.72 -21.73
C ALA A 97 15.32 -2.28 -20.46
N PHE A 98 15.08 -0.97 -20.25
CA PHE A 98 14.36 -0.48 -19.08
C PHE A 98 12.84 -0.39 -19.29
N GLY A 99 12.40 0.10 -20.44
CA GLY A 99 10.98 0.25 -20.77
C GLY A 99 10.22 -1.08 -20.82
N PHE A 100 10.91 -2.13 -21.29
CA PHE A 100 10.37 -3.48 -21.46
C PHE A 100 11.11 -4.52 -20.61
N ALA A 101 11.70 -4.12 -19.50
CA ALA A 101 12.37 -5.04 -18.59
C ALA A 101 11.43 -6.18 -18.16
N PRO A 102 11.86 -7.46 -18.20
CA PRO A 102 11.02 -8.62 -17.85
C PRO A 102 10.39 -8.51 -16.46
N TYR A 103 11.08 -7.92 -15.49
CA TYR A 103 10.55 -7.63 -14.15
C TYR A 103 9.24 -6.83 -14.20
N ARG A 104 9.04 -5.97 -15.20
CA ARG A 104 7.78 -5.20 -15.34
C ARG A 104 6.58 -6.09 -15.60
N ALA A 105 6.76 -7.25 -16.23
CA ALA A 105 5.70 -8.22 -16.46
C ALA A 105 5.13 -8.77 -15.14
N SER A 106 5.97 -9.03 -14.13
CA SER A 106 5.52 -9.47 -12.80
C SER A 106 4.76 -8.38 -12.04
N GLN A 107 4.88 -7.12 -12.45
CA GLN A 107 4.32 -5.96 -11.77
C GLN A 107 3.14 -5.32 -12.51
N LEU A 108 2.56 -5.97 -13.53
CA LEU A 108 1.47 -5.39 -14.34
C LEU A 108 0.23 -5.02 -13.52
N ALA A 109 0.00 -5.71 -12.41
CA ALA A 109 -1.07 -5.35 -11.48
C ALA A 109 -0.77 -4.11 -10.62
N HIS A 110 0.51 -3.67 -10.54
CA HIS A 110 0.97 -2.62 -9.63
C HIS A 110 1.41 -1.38 -10.42
N LEU A 111 0.44 -0.57 -10.89
CA LEU A 111 0.71 0.64 -11.68
C LEU A 111 1.76 1.56 -11.00
N GLN A 112 1.70 1.70 -9.69
CA GLN A 112 2.64 2.50 -8.90
C GLN A 112 4.08 1.98 -9.01
N VAL A 113 4.28 0.66 -9.09
CA VAL A 113 5.61 0.06 -9.27
C VAL A 113 6.10 0.25 -10.72
N LEU A 114 5.18 0.19 -11.68
CA LEU A 114 5.51 0.40 -13.09
C LEU A 114 5.87 1.85 -13.41
N THR A 115 5.37 2.82 -12.63
CA THR A 115 5.66 4.26 -12.83
C THR A 115 7.04 4.65 -12.32
N ALA A 116 8.06 4.08 -12.93
CA ALA A 116 9.48 4.28 -12.62
C ALA A 116 10.18 5.27 -13.57
N GLN A 117 9.44 5.89 -14.49
CA GLN A 117 9.96 6.72 -15.58
C GLN A 117 10.74 7.95 -15.12
N TRP A 118 10.41 8.51 -13.99
CA TRP A 118 11.06 9.70 -13.52
C TRP A 118 12.48 9.49 -13.00
N MET A 119 12.85 8.24 -12.60
CA MET A 119 14.18 7.93 -12.11
C MET A 119 15.27 8.10 -13.19
N PRO A 120 15.15 7.52 -14.42
CA PRO A 120 16.13 7.77 -15.47
C PRO A 120 16.16 9.25 -15.89
N LEU A 121 15.04 9.98 -15.84
CA LEU A 121 15.02 11.41 -16.12
C LEU A 121 15.76 12.22 -15.04
N ALA A 122 15.60 11.87 -13.77
CA ALA A 122 16.33 12.49 -12.67
C ALA A 122 17.84 12.26 -12.83
N LEU A 123 18.27 11.02 -13.09
CA LEU A 123 19.68 10.69 -13.35
C LEU A 123 20.23 11.42 -14.58
N TYR A 124 19.45 11.54 -15.65
CA TYR A 124 19.80 12.35 -16.81
C TYR A 124 20.06 13.81 -16.41
N GLY A 125 19.18 14.41 -15.62
CA GLY A 125 19.34 15.79 -15.10
C GLY A 125 20.60 15.95 -14.28
N MET A 126 20.91 14.99 -13.39
CA MET A 126 22.12 14.98 -12.57
C MET A 126 23.40 14.94 -13.42
N HIS A 127 23.48 14.02 -14.39
CA HIS A 127 24.62 13.92 -15.30
C HIS A 127 24.76 15.19 -16.16
N ALA A 128 23.65 15.71 -16.67
CA ALA A 128 23.65 16.93 -17.48
C ALA A 128 24.15 18.15 -16.70
N PHE A 129 23.68 18.28 -15.44
CA PHE A 129 24.12 19.38 -14.57
C PHE A 129 25.61 19.27 -14.21
N LEU A 130 26.07 18.06 -13.89
CA LEU A 130 27.47 17.86 -13.53
C LEU A 130 28.43 18.18 -14.67
N GLU A 131 28.00 17.99 -15.95
CA GLU A 131 28.79 18.32 -17.12
C GLU A 131 28.80 19.83 -17.45
N ASP A 132 27.62 20.46 -17.62
CA ASP A 132 27.51 21.82 -18.14
C ASP A 132 27.17 22.91 -17.12
N GLY A 133 26.70 22.52 -15.91
CA GLY A 133 26.39 23.45 -14.82
C GLY A 133 25.13 24.28 -15.01
N ARG A 134 24.30 24.01 -16.02
CA ARG A 134 23.11 24.83 -16.32
C ARG A 134 21.99 24.52 -15.34
N ARG A 135 21.46 25.53 -14.64
CA ARG A 135 20.43 25.41 -13.60
C ARG A 135 19.13 24.72 -14.05
N ARG A 136 18.79 24.77 -15.35
CA ARG A 136 17.64 24.04 -15.89
C ARG A 136 17.66 22.54 -15.56
N TRP A 137 18.86 21.96 -15.46
CA TRP A 137 19.02 20.55 -15.13
C TRP A 137 18.78 20.24 -13.65
N LEU A 138 19.05 21.22 -12.76
CA LEU A 138 18.64 21.12 -11.34
C LEU A 138 17.13 21.13 -11.21
N VAL A 139 16.44 22.01 -11.94
CA VAL A 139 14.98 22.05 -11.97
C VAL A 139 14.40 20.74 -12.51
N LEU A 140 14.96 20.23 -13.62
CA LEU A 140 14.55 18.94 -14.18
C LEU A 140 14.73 17.79 -13.17
N PHE A 141 15.90 17.75 -12.50
CA PHE A 141 16.19 16.76 -11.47
C PHE A 141 15.19 16.85 -10.31
N ALA A 142 14.98 18.05 -9.75
CA ALA A 142 14.05 18.28 -8.65
C ALA A 142 12.61 17.89 -9.01
N ALA A 143 12.14 18.28 -10.20
CA ALA A 143 10.81 17.96 -10.69
C ALA A 143 10.64 16.44 -10.91
N ALA A 144 11.62 15.79 -11.55
CA ALA A 144 11.59 14.36 -11.77
C ALA A 144 11.63 13.57 -10.44
N TRP A 145 12.47 14.01 -9.48
CA TRP A 145 12.49 13.43 -8.14
C TRP A 145 11.14 13.56 -7.43
N LEU A 146 10.57 14.78 -7.41
CA LEU A 146 9.29 15.05 -6.76
C LEU A 146 8.15 14.21 -7.37
N LEU A 147 8.07 14.16 -8.70
CA LEU A 147 7.07 13.34 -9.40
C LEU A 147 7.26 11.85 -9.12
N GLN A 148 8.51 11.36 -9.03
CA GLN A 148 8.76 9.97 -8.66
C GLN A 148 8.30 9.67 -7.23
N ALA A 149 8.64 10.51 -6.28
CA ALA A 149 8.26 10.37 -4.88
C ALA A 149 6.73 10.41 -4.67
N LEU A 150 6.02 11.26 -5.42
CA LEU A 150 4.56 11.35 -5.41
C LEU A 150 3.85 10.22 -6.19
N SER A 151 4.57 9.47 -7.03
CA SER A 151 4.02 8.35 -7.79
C SER A 151 4.05 7.04 -7.03
N ASN A 152 5.06 6.84 -6.16
CA ASN A 152 5.28 5.57 -5.47
C ASN A 152 6.03 5.76 -4.15
N GLY A 153 5.44 5.28 -3.06
CA GLY A 153 6.02 5.36 -1.71
C GLY A 153 7.29 4.51 -1.54
N TYR A 154 7.43 3.40 -2.27
CA TYR A 154 8.68 2.62 -2.26
C TYR A 154 9.83 3.41 -2.88
N TYR A 155 9.61 4.06 -4.03
CA TYR A 155 10.67 4.81 -4.70
C TYR A 155 10.99 6.12 -4.00
N LEU A 156 10.07 6.68 -3.22
CA LEU A 156 10.35 7.75 -2.28
C LEU A 156 11.51 7.38 -1.33
N LEU A 157 11.60 6.12 -0.90
CA LEU A 157 12.62 5.64 0.03
C LEU A 157 13.76 4.86 -0.67
N PHE A 158 13.51 4.21 -1.82
CA PHE A 158 14.50 3.37 -2.51
C PHE A 158 15.39 4.14 -3.47
N PHE A 159 14.93 5.24 -4.04
CA PHE A 159 15.72 6.02 -5.00
C PHE A 159 16.76 6.95 -4.34
N PRO A 160 16.52 7.57 -3.17
CA PRO A 160 17.53 8.38 -2.48
C PRO A 160 18.89 7.67 -2.26
N PRO A 161 18.98 6.39 -1.86
CA PRO A 161 20.25 5.68 -1.82
C PRO A 161 21.00 5.68 -3.16
N LEU A 162 20.33 5.54 -4.29
CA LEU A 162 20.96 5.64 -5.61
C LEU A 162 21.47 7.05 -5.90
N ILE A 163 20.72 8.09 -5.54
CA ILE A 163 21.17 9.49 -5.66
C ILE A 163 22.41 9.71 -4.80
N GLY A 164 22.42 9.21 -3.57
CA GLY A 164 23.56 9.31 -2.66
C GLY A 164 24.83 8.62 -3.21
N LEU A 165 24.70 7.38 -3.66
CA LEU A 165 25.80 6.62 -4.29
C LEU A 165 26.30 7.35 -5.55
N TRP A 166 25.37 7.92 -6.36
CA TRP A 166 25.72 8.67 -7.54
C TRP A 166 26.52 9.92 -7.20
N LEU A 167 26.13 10.70 -6.20
CA LEU A 167 26.86 11.88 -5.73
C LEU A 167 28.26 11.51 -5.26
N LEU A 168 28.39 10.43 -4.49
CA LEU A 168 29.68 9.94 -4.00
C LEU A 168 30.60 9.50 -5.14
N TRP A 169 30.05 8.87 -6.16
CA TRP A 169 30.85 8.34 -7.26
C TRP A 169 31.22 9.40 -8.30
N PHE A 170 30.29 10.22 -8.78
CA PHE A 170 30.52 11.11 -9.92
C PHE A 170 31.03 12.48 -9.54
N VAL A 171 30.64 13.04 -8.40
CA VAL A 171 31.10 14.36 -7.98
C VAL A 171 32.57 14.30 -7.55
N ARG A 172 33.41 15.04 -8.25
CA ARG A 172 34.82 15.24 -7.84
C ARG A 172 34.86 16.32 -6.75
N TRP A 173 34.70 15.91 -5.49
CA TRP A 173 34.50 16.82 -4.35
C TRP A 173 35.61 17.88 -4.21
N ARG A 174 36.84 17.61 -4.71
CA ARG A 174 37.93 18.59 -4.71
C ARG A 174 37.77 19.69 -5.75
N THR A 175 37.12 19.42 -6.89
CA THR A 175 37.05 20.37 -8.05
C THR A 175 35.62 20.75 -8.43
N GLN A 176 34.62 19.94 -8.02
CA GLN A 176 33.21 20.14 -8.38
C GLN A 176 32.31 20.22 -7.13
N MET A 177 32.87 20.52 -5.95
CA MET A 177 32.14 20.59 -4.67
C MET A 177 30.89 21.46 -4.78
N ARG A 178 30.99 22.66 -5.40
CA ARG A 178 29.85 23.53 -5.58
C ARG A 178 28.70 22.87 -6.34
N ARG A 179 28.97 22.17 -7.45
CA ARG A 179 27.93 21.46 -8.22
C ARG A 179 27.34 20.30 -7.43
N GLY A 180 28.15 19.57 -6.67
CA GLY A 180 27.68 18.52 -5.77
C GLY A 180 26.74 19.05 -4.68
N LEU A 181 27.09 20.18 -4.07
CA LEU A 181 26.25 20.84 -3.06
C LEU A 181 24.97 21.42 -3.66
N GLU A 182 25.02 21.98 -4.87
CA GLU A 182 23.82 22.48 -5.57
C GLU A 182 22.86 21.33 -5.90
N LEU A 183 23.35 20.14 -6.31
CA LEU A 183 22.52 18.94 -6.49
C LEU A 183 21.92 18.46 -5.17
N ALA A 184 22.71 18.37 -4.12
CA ALA A 184 22.25 17.96 -2.80
C ALA A 184 21.20 18.95 -2.25
N ALA A 185 21.45 20.25 -2.39
CA ALA A 185 20.51 21.29 -1.97
C ALA A 185 19.20 21.24 -2.77
N SER A 186 19.27 20.99 -4.08
CA SER A 186 18.09 20.82 -4.94
C SER A 186 17.27 19.58 -4.54
N PHE A 187 17.94 18.47 -4.22
CA PHE A 187 17.30 17.27 -3.69
C PHE A 187 16.59 17.54 -2.36
N VAL A 188 17.28 18.17 -1.40
CA VAL A 188 16.73 18.52 -0.10
C VAL A 188 15.55 19.47 -0.24
N ALA A 189 15.69 20.54 -1.03
CA ALA A 189 14.61 21.50 -1.24
C ALA A 189 13.35 20.86 -1.84
N ALA A 190 13.50 19.97 -2.83
CA ALA A 190 12.38 19.22 -3.37
C ALA A 190 11.77 18.23 -2.34
N SER A 191 12.61 17.58 -1.54
CA SER A 191 12.17 16.64 -0.49
C SER A 191 11.41 17.34 0.64
N LEU A 192 11.74 18.59 0.97
CA LEU A 192 11.01 19.37 1.97
C LEU A 192 9.55 19.62 1.56
N LEU A 193 9.24 19.66 0.26
CA LEU A 193 7.85 19.78 -0.22
C LEU A 193 7.02 18.52 0.08
N LEU A 194 7.66 17.37 0.34
CA LEU A 194 6.99 16.12 0.67
C LEU A 194 6.67 15.99 2.17
N VAL A 195 7.30 16.82 3.02
CA VAL A 195 7.17 16.71 4.50
C VAL A 195 5.72 16.76 4.98
N PRO A 196 4.85 17.68 4.51
CA PRO A 196 3.45 17.70 4.94
C PRO A 196 2.72 16.39 4.64
N THR A 197 2.97 15.81 3.45
CA THR A 197 2.39 14.52 3.05
C THR A 197 2.88 13.38 3.94
N LEU A 198 4.18 13.32 4.24
CA LEU A 198 4.77 12.30 5.12
C LEU A 198 4.24 12.41 6.55
N LEU A 199 4.09 13.63 7.07
CA LEU A 199 3.51 13.87 8.40
C LEU A 199 2.05 13.41 8.47
N GLN A 200 1.27 13.60 7.40
CA GLN A 200 -0.10 13.13 7.33
C GLN A 200 -0.19 11.59 7.33
N TYR A 201 0.66 10.91 6.53
CA TYR A 201 0.77 9.45 6.59
C TYR A 201 1.12 8.98 8.01
N LYS A 202 2.14 9.59 8.61
CA LYS A 202 2.57 9.24 9.97
C LYS A 202 1.43 9.42 10.99
N ALA A 203 0.74 10.56 10.95
CA ALA A 203 -0.36 10.85 11.88
C ALA A 203 -1.49 9.81 11.79
N ILE A 204 -1.88 9.43 10.57
CA ILE A 204 -2.94 8.43 10.35
C ILE A 204 -2.45 7.03 10.77
N HIS A 205 -1.25 6.61 10.37
CA HIS A 205 -0.71 5.30 10.74
C HIS A 205 -0.54 5.17 12.26
N ASP A 206 -0.05 6.21 12.92
CA ASP A 206 0.09 6.23 14.39
C ASP A 206 -1.28 6.16 15.09
N SER A 207 -2.29 6.88 14.59
CA SER A 207 -3.64 6.86 15.17
C SER A 207 -4.31 5.48 15.03
N LEU A 208 -3.98 4.73 13.99
CA LEU A 208 -4.50 3.40 13.74
C LEU A 208 -3.64 2.28 14.36
N GLY A 209 -2.45 2.60 14.84
CA GLY A 209 -1.48 1.61 15.35
C GLY A 209 -0.93 0.68 14.26
N LEU A 210 -0.90 1.14 13.00
CA LEU A 210 -0.44 0.32 11.87
C LEU A 210 1.08 0.18 11.88
N ARG A 211 1.54 -1.06 11.93
CA ARG A 211 2.97 -1.42 11.83
C ARG A 211 3.13 -2.70 11.03
N ARG A 212 4.21 -2.79 10.27
CA ARG A 212 4.59 -4.04 9.61
C ARG A 212 5.42 -4.91 10.57
N THR A 213 5.13 -6.20 10.57
CA THR A 213 5.96 -7.13 11.33
C THR A 213 7.25 -7.47 10.56
N LEU A 214 8.33 -7.76 11.27
CA LEU A 214 9.58 -8.19 10.65
C LEU A 214 9.37 -9.46 9.79
N GLY A 215 8.54 -10.38 10.26
CA GLY A 215 8.17 -11.59 9.50
C GLY A 215 7.50 -11.28 8.17
N GLU A 216 6.57 -10.31 8.14
CA GLU A 216 5.92 -9.87 6.91
C GLU A 216 6.92 -9.25 5.92
N ILE A 217 7.80 -8.36 6.37
CA ILE A 217 8.83 -7.73 5.52
C ILE A 217 9.76 -8.81 4.93
N ARG A 218 10.15 -9.80 5.73
CA ARG A 218 11.00 -10.90 5.27
C ARG A 218 10.30 -11.84 4.29
N MET A 219 9.01 -12.07 4.46
CA MET A 219 8.19 -12.88 3.54
C MET A 219 8.18 -12.29 2.12
N PHE A 220 8.14 -10.96 2.00
CA PHE A 220 8.16 -10.22 0.73
C PHE A 220 9.58 -9.79 0.30
N SER A 221 10.61 -10.37 0.87
CA SER A 221 12.00 -10.14 0.48
C SER A 221 12.43 -11.12 -0.60
N ALA A 222 13.36 -10.68 -1.46
CA ALA A 222 13.95 -11.53 -2.49
C ALA A 222 14.78 -12.67 -1.88
N LYS A 223 14.89 -13.74 -2.63
CA LYS A 223 15.84 -14.84 -2.41
C LYS A 223 16.89 -14.82 -3.53
N LEU A 224 18.03 -15.46 -3.32
CA LEU A 224 19.11 -15.43 -4.31
C LEU A 224 18.64 -15.85 -5.71
N TRP A 225 17.81 -16.88 -5.80
CA TRP A 225 17.25 -17.38 -7.06
C TRP A 225 16.11 -16.53 -7.63
N SER A 226 15.58 -15.53 -6.91
CA SER A 226 14.52 -14.65 -7.40
C SER A 226 14.90 -13.93 -8.70
N PHE A 227 16.18 -13.59 -8.87
CA PHE A 227 16.67 -12.96 -10.10
C PHE A 227 16.72 -13.90 -11.31
N ALA A 228 16.57 -15.21 -11.11
CA ALA A 228 16.41 -16.22 -12.16
C ALA A 228 14.95 -16.66 -12.34
N GLN A 229 14.03 -16.21 -11.47
CA GLN A 229 12.61 -16.53 -11.57
C GLN A 229 11.91 -15.61 -12.56
N THR A 230 11.28 -16.24 -13.55
CA THR A 230 10.53 -15.59 -14.62
C THR A 230 9.02 -15.62 -14.31
N PRO A 231 8.28 -14.52 -14.51
CA PRO A 231 6.83 -14.53 -14.38
C PRO A 231 6.18 -15.34 -15.52
N ASP A 232 5.05 -15.95 -15.22
CA ASP A 232 4.28 -16.80 -16.15
C ASP A 232 3.82 -16.07 -17.42
N LEU A 233 3.83 -14.74 -17.39
CA LEU A 233 3.43 -13.88 -18.51
C LEU A 233 4.49 -13.75 -19.61
N LEU A 234 5.72 -14.22 -19.39
CA LEU A 234 6.78 -14.13 -20.41
C LEU A 234 6.66 -15.28 -21.41
N ALA A 235 6.42 -14.96 -22.69
CA ALA A 235 6.12 -15.93 -23.73
C ALA A 235 7.28 -16.88 -24.07
N PHE A 236 8.55 -16.46 -23.89
CA PHE A 236 9.72 -17.24 -24.29
C PHE A 236 10.50 -17.84 -23.11
N TRP A 237 10.08 -17.57 -21.89
CA TRP A 237 10.75 -18.05 -20.69
C TRP A 237 9.83 -18.98 -19.90
N PRO A 238 10.29 -20.19 -19.53
CA PRO A 238 9.47 -21.10 -18.74
C PRO A 238 9.25 -20.53 -17.34
N SER A 239 8.04 -20.64 -16.82
CA SER A 239 7.78 -20.32 -15.42
C SER A 239 8.50 -21.33 -14.52
N VAL A 240 9.13 -20.82 -13.45
CA VAL A 240 9.81 -21.68 -12.49
C VAL A 240 8.85 -21.94 -11.32
N PRO A 241 8.62 -23.24 -10.95
CA PRO A 241 7.57 -23.61 -9.98
C PRO A 241 7.80 -23.17 -8.52
N PHE A 242 8.87 -22.46 -8.21
CA PHE A 242 9.14 -21.96 -6.87
C PHE A 242 8.59 -20.55 -6.68
N HIS A 243 7.37 -20.47 -6.17
CA HIS A 243 6.71 -19.20 -5.90
C HIS A 243 7.11 -18.65 -4.52
N SER A 244 7.80 -17.52 -4.50
CA SER A 244 7.77 -16.60 -3.36
C SER A 244 6.89 -15.41 -3.72
N GLN A 245 6.14 -14.87 -2.77
CA GLN A 245 5.39 -13.65 -3.02
C GLN A 245 6.36 -12.53 -3.45
N GLU A 246 6.06 -11.85 -4.58
CA GLU A 246 6.93 -10.83 -5.20
C GLU A 246 8.34 -11.35 -5.59
N GLY A 247 8.52 -12.66 -5.81
CA GLY A 247 9.82 -13.30 -6.06
C GLY A 247 10.28 -13.34 -7.52
N PHE A 248 9.49 -12.85 -8.46
CA PHE A 248 9.81 -12.85 -9.89
C PHE A 248 10.62 -11.62 -10.28
N LEU A 249 11.95 -11.68 -10.11
CA LEU A 249 12.85 -10.53 -10.28
C LEU A 249 13.75 -10.63 -11.51
N PHE A 250 13.42 -11.48 -12.47
CA PHE A 250 14.18 -11.67 -13.69
C PHE A 250 14.37 -10.35 -14.45
N THR A 251 15.62 -9.99 -14.74
CA THR A 251 15.99 -8.72 -15.38
C THR A 251 16.30 -8.86 -16.88
N GLY A 252 16.35 -10.09 -17.40
CA GLY A 252 16.68 -10.41 -18.79
C GLY A 252 18.11 -10.92 -18.96
N VAL A 253 18.26 -11.95 -19.80
CA VAL A 253 19.56 -12.57 -20.12
C VAL A 253 20.41 -11.65 -20.98
N THR A 254 19.80 -10.96 -21.94
CA THR A 254 20.50 -10.03 -22.84
C THR A 254 21.22 -8.93 -22.06
N VAL A 255 20.54 -8.33 -21.08
CA VAL A 255 21.10 -7.28 -20.22
C VAL A 255 22.24 -7.82 -19.38
N ALA A 256 22.09 -9.02 -18.82
CA ALA A 256 23.13 -9.68 -18.02
C ALA A 256 24.37 -9.99 -18.87
N ILE A 257 24.19 -10.61 -20.05
CA ILE A 257 25.31 -10.94 -20.95
C ILE A 257 26.07 -9.69 -21.38
N LEU A 258 25.37 -8.63 -21.81
CA LEU A 258 26.00 -7.37 -22.21
C LEU A 258 26.82 -6.76 -21.07
N THR A 259 26.25 -6.70 -19.86
CA THR A 259 26.92 -6.14 -18.69
C THR A 259 28.18 -6.94 -18.35
N ILE A 260 28.08 -8.27 -18.28
CA ILE A 260 29.22 -9.17 -17.99
C ILE A 260 30.31 -9.04 -19.07
N ALA A 261 29.92 -9.05 -20.36
CA ALA A 261 30.87 -8.90 -21.46
C ALA A 261 31.59 -7.55 -21.45
N GLY A 262 30.84 -6.44 -21.17
CA GLY A 262 31.44 -5.11 -21.04
C GLY A 262 32.42 -5.01 -19.86
N LEU A 263 32.10 -5.61 -18.72
CA LEU A 263 33.00 -5.70 -17.57
C LEU A 263 34.24 -6.53 -17.91
N ALA A 264 34.07 -7.72 -18.51
CA ALA A 264 35.16 -8.59 -18.92
C ALA A 264 36.14 -7.88 -19.88
N ALA A 265 35.60 -7.15 -20.87
CA ALA A 265 36.41 -6.35 -21.78
C ALA A 265 37.18 -5.24 -21.05
N SER A 266 36.57 -4.59 -20.05
CA SER A 266 37.23 -3.56 -19.24
C SER A 266 38.35 -4.13 -18.37
N ILE A 267 38.21 -5.36 -17.86
CA ILE A 267 39.21 -6.06 -17.04
C ILE A 267 40.34 -6.57 -17.91
N ALA A 268 40.04 -7.23 -19.03
CA ALA A 268 41.03 -7.80 -19.95
C ALA A 268 41.96 -6.72 -20.55
N GLY A 269 41.44 -5.53 -20.79
CA GLY A 269 42.23 -4.37 -21.24
C GLY A 269 43.13 -3.77 -20.16
N ARG A 270 43.22 -4.39 -18.96
CA ARG A 270 43.95 -3.85 -17.77
C ARG A 270 43.57 -2.43 -17.37
N HIS A 271 42.32 -2.04 -17.68
CA HIS A 271 41.82 -0.70 -17.46
C HIS A 271 40.99 -0.53 -16.18
N LEU A 272 40.85 -1.59 -15.35
CA LEU A 272 39.98 -1.51 -14.16
C LEU A 272 40.41 -0.38 -13.21
N HIS A 273 41.68 -0.29 -12.89
CA HIS A 273 42.22 0.78 -12.03
C HIS A 273 42.01 2.18 -12.66
N SER A 274 42.29 2.31 -13.95
CA SER A 274 42.04 3.56 -14.67
C SER A 274 40.55 3.87 -14.81
N ALA A 275 39.68 2.87 -15.00
CA ALA A 275 38.23 3.02 -15.03
C ALA A 275 37.67 3.48 -13.66
N MET A 276 38.15 2.94 -12.56
CA MET A 276 37.80 3.40 -11.21
C MET A 276 38.27 4.84 -10.98
N LYS A 277 39.52 5.16 -11.33
CA LYS A 277 40.07 6.51 -11.24
C LYS A 277 39.35 7.51 -12.13
N ALA A 278 38.90 7.09 -13.32
CA ALA A 278 38.08 7.86 -14.25
C ALA A 278 36.59 7.93 -13.86
N ARG A 279 36.16 7.19 -12.83
CA ARG A 279 34.77 7.11 -12.37
C ARG A 279 33.82 6.61 -13.47
N SER A 280 34.18 5.44 -14.03
CA SER A 280 33.43 4.82 -15.13
C SER A 280 31.95 4.64 -14.80
N PRO A 281 31.04 5.10 -15.68
CA PRO A 281 29.61 4.85 -15.51
C PRO A 281 29.27 3.36 -15.57
N LEU A 282 29.95 2.54 -16.37
CA LEU A 282 29.75 1.09 -16.41
C LEU A 282 29.95 0.46 -15.03
N LEU A 283 31.09 0.77 -14.40
CA LEU A 283 31.38 0.24 -13.05
C LEU A 283 30.38 0.73 -12.01
N PHE A 284 29.99 2.00 -12.08
CA PHE A 284 28.98 2.56 -11.17
C PHE A 284 27.65 1.84 -11.27
N TYR A 285 27.06 1.81 -12.47
CA TYR A 285 25.72 1.23 -12.63
C TYR A 285 25.70 -0.27 -12.38
N THR A 286 26.79 -0.99 -12.71
CA THR A 286 26.88 -2.41 -12.34
C THR A 286 27.03 -2.60 -10.83
N GLY A 287 27.89 -1.82 -10.17
CA GLY A 287 28.05 -1.86 -8.71
C GLY A 287 26.76 -1.49 -7.98
N ALA A 288 26.06 -0.45 -8.44
CA ALA A 288 24.76 -0.07 -7.90
C ALA A 288 23.71 -1.18 -8.07
N ALA A 289 23.66 -1.85 -9.23
CA ALA A 289 22.77 -2.99 -9.45
C ALA A 289 23.03 -4.11 -8.42
N LEU A 290 24.29 -4.43 -8.13
CA LEU A 290 24.65 -5.43 -7.12
C LEU A 290 24.23 -5.00 -5.70
N VAL A 291 24.45 -3.73 -5.34
CA VAL A 291 24.03 -3.19 -4.05
C VAL A 291 22.52 -3.29 -3.89
N PHE A 292 21.73 -2.90 -4.91
CA PHE A 292 20.28 -2.96 -4.84
C PHE A 292 19.74 -4.40 -4.90
N ALA A 293 20.40 -5.29 -5.62
CA ALA A 293 20.09 -6.72 -5.55
C ALA A 293 20.32 -7.25 -4.12
N TRP A 294 21.39 -6.84 -3.44
CA TRP A 294 21.62 -7.22 -2.05
C TRP A 294 20.60 -6.61 -1.08
N LEU A 295 20.23 -5.34 -1.26
CA LEU A 295 19.18 -4.70 -0.46
C LEU A 295 17.80 -5.37 -0.65
N SER A 296 17.51 -5.93 -1.82
CA SER A 296 16.25 -6.63 -2.08
C SER A 296 16.03 -7.87 -1.21
N PHE A 297 17.09 -8.46 -0.65
CA PHE A 297 17.02 -9.60 0.28
C PHE A 297 16.40 -9.25 1.64
N GLY A 298 16.06 -7.98 1.86
CA GLY A 298 15.39 -7.53 3.08
C GLY A 298 16.25 -7.60 4.34
N PRO A 299 15.65 -7.37 5.51
CA PRO A 299 16.36 -7.33 6.78
C PRO A 299 16.76 -8.71 7.30
N SER A 300 17.77 -8.73 8.17
CA SER A 300 18.10 -9.87 9.00
C SER A 300 17.04 -10.08 10.11
N GLU A 301 17.01 -11.26 10.71
CA GLU A 301 16.30 -11.49 11.99
C GLU A 301 16.95 -10.70 13.12
N ASP A 302 18.28 -10.70 13.10
CA ASP A 302 19.10 -9.87 13.97
C ASP A 302 19.18 -8.45 13.39
N LEU A 303 18.52 -7.50 14.04
CA LEU A 303 18.53 -6.09 13.65
C LEU A 303 19.75 -5.32 14.17
N SER A 304 20.77 -6.01 14.70
CA SER A 304 22.06 -5.44 15.12
C SER A 304 22.98 -5.14 13.94
N LEU A 305 24.13 -4.54 14.23
CA LEU A 305 25.21 -4.35 13.26
C LEU A 305 25.69 -5.67 12.64
N ALA A 306 25.71 -6.77 13.41
CA ALA A 306 26.11 -8.08 12.90
C ALA A 306 25.13 -8.57 11.81
N GLY A 307 23.83 -8.44 12.05
CA GLY A 307 22.82 -8.73 11.05
C GLY A 307 22.89 -7.81 9.81
N ALA A 308 23.27 -6.54 10.00
CA ALA A 308 23.44 -5.57 8.92
C ALA A 308 24.59 -5.94 7.96
N PHE A 309 25.67 -6.57 8.43
CA PHE A 309 26.75 -7.05 7.55
C PHE A 309 26.27 -8.17 6.60
N THR A 310 25.33 -9.00 7.02
CA THR A 310 24.79 -10.09 6.20
C THR A 310 23.66 -9.61 5.32
N ARG A 311 22.84 -8.66 5.80
CA ARG A 311 21.67 -8.10 5.11
C ARG A 311 21.61 -6.58 5.30
N PRO A 312 22.20 -5.79 4.38
CA PRO A 312 22.34 -4.34 4.55
C PRO A 312 21.02 -3.57 4.58
N TYR A 313 19.90 -4.17 4.15
CA TYR A 313 18.58 -3.59 4.38
C TYR A 313 18.29 -3.33 5.87
N THR A 314 18.92 -4.10 6.78
CA THR A 314 18.81 -3.89 8.22
C THR A 314 19.24 -2.47 8.64
N ILE A 315 20.24 -1.88 7.96
CA ILE A 315 20.63 -0.48 8.19
C ILE A 315 19.49 0.48 7.83
N LEU A 316 18.78 0.18 6.75
CA LEU A 316 17.65 1.01 6.32
C LEU A 316 16.49 0.95 7.32
N MET A 317 16.29 -0.18 8.03
CA MET A 317 15.29 -0.31 9.09
C MET A 317 15.49 0.67 10.26
N TRP A 318 16.69 1.23 10.42
CA TRP A 318 16.96 2.26 11.43
C TRP A 318 16.52 3.66 10.97
N LEU A 319 16.23 3.82 9.68
CA LEU A 319 15.78 5.09 9.13
C LEU A 319 14.25 5.16 9.15
N PRO A 320 13.67 6.35 9.40
CA PRO A 320 12.23 6.54 9.44
C PRO A 320 11.55 6.10 8.11
N GLY A 321 10.47 5.34 8.22
CA GLY A 321 9.61 4.94 7.10
C GLY A 321 9.98 3.60 6.45
N PHE A 322 11.20 3.09 6.61
CA PHE A 322 11.58 1.79 6.05
C PHE A 322 10.90 0.61 6.78
N ASP A 323 10.59 0.76 8.05
CA ASP A 323 9.83 -0.19 8.85
C ASP A 323 8.35 -0.30 8.42
N GLY A 324 7.86 0.69 7.70
CA GLY A 324 6.52 0.70 7.08
C GLY A 324 6.45 0.02 5.71
N LEU A 325 7.58 -0.24 5.06
CA LEU A 325 7.64 -0.84 3.73
C LEU A 325 7.62 -2.38 3.80
N ARG A 326 6.58 -2.97 3.21
CA ARG A 326 6.37 -4.42 3.22
C ARG A 326 7.30 -5.20 2.28
N VAL A 327 7.69 -4.63 1.12
CA VAL A 327 8.23 -5.39 -0.02
C VAL A 327 9.65 -4.93 -0.41
N PRO A 328 10.72 -5.39 0.27
CA PRO A 328 12.11 -5.12 -0.13
C PRO A 328 12.44 -5.60 -1.55
N ALA A 329 11.80 -6.68 -2.03
CA ALA A 329 12.01 -7.23 -3.37
C ALA A 329 11.82 -6.18 -4.49
N ARG A 330 11.05 -5.10 -4.26
CA ARG A 330 10.83 -4.02 -5.23
C ARG A 330 12.07 -3.17 -5.53
N PHE A 331 13.19 -3.34 -4.79
CA PHE A 331 14.49 -2.85 -5.21
C PHE A 331 14.91 -3.38 -6.59
N ALA A 332 14.29 -4.46 -7.08
CA ALA A 332 14.53 -5.01 -8.41
C ALA A 332 14.30 -3.98 -9.54
N MET A 333 13.45 -2.98 -9.36
CA MET A 333 13.31 -1.89 -10.34
C MET A 333 14.56 -1.02 -10.41
N MET A 334 15.27 -0.79 -9.28
CA MET A 334 16.57 -0.12 -9.27
C MET A 334 17.62 -0.97 -9.98
N VAL A 335 17.59 -2.30 -9.74
CA VAL A 335 18.47 -3.25 -10.44
C VAL A 335 18.23 -3.20 -11.94
N ALA A 336 16.97 -3.24 -12.39
CA ALA A 336 16.61 -3.17 -13.81
C ALA A 336 17.10 -1.86 -14.46
N LEU A 337 16.89 -0.70 -13.81
CA LEU A 337 17.38 0.60 -14.30
C LEU A 337 18.91 0.63 -14.43
N CYS A 338 19.60 0.16 -13.39
CA CYS A 338 21.06 0.17 -13.35
C CYS A 338 21.65 -0.79 -14.39
N LEU A 339 21.11 -2.01 -14.52
CA LEU A 339 21.56 -2.99 -15.54
C LEU A 339 21.26 -2.53 -16.95
N ALA A 340 20.07 -1.97 -17.21
CA ALA A 340 19.73 -1.41 -18.52
C ALA A 340 20.72 -0.31 -18.95
N THR A 341 21.10 0.55 -18.00
CA THR A 341 22.09 1.61 -18.24
C THR A 341 23.49 1.03 -18.45
N ALA A 342 23.91 0.05 -17.65
CA ALA A 342 25.19 -0.64 -17.79
C ALA A 342 25.30 -1.40 -19.13
N ALA A 343 24.24 -2.14 -19.51
CA ALA A 343 24.15 -2.85 -20.78
C ALA A 343 24.26 -1.92 -21.98
N ALA A 344 23.65 -0.74 -21.93
CA ALA A 344 23.75 0.26 -22.98
C ALA A 344 25.19 0.77 -23.16
N ILE A 345 25.89 1.02 -22.06
CA ILE A 345 27.31 1.43 -22.09
C ILE A 345 28.17 0.29 -22.67
N ALA A 346 27.95 -0.93 -22.17
CA ALA A 346 28.63 -2.13 -22.66
C ALA A 346 28.39 -2.38 -24.15
N ALA A 347 27.17 -2.25 -24.62
CA ALA A 347 26.82 -2.43 -26.04
C ALA A 347 27.60 -1.49 -26.96
N VAL A 348 27.76 -0.22 -26.55
CA VAL A 348 28.55 0.75 -27.31
C VAL A 348 30.06 0.45 -27.22
N GLN A 349 30.55 0.04 -26.06
CA GLN A 349 31.95 -0.34 -25.83
C GLN A 349 32.35 -1.57 -26.66
N LEU A 350 31.46 -2.55 -26.77
CA LEU A 350 31.65 -3.79 -27.53
C LEU A 350 31.37 -3.62 -29.03
N ALA A 351 30.85 -2.48 -29.48
CA ALA A 351 30.43 -2.26 -30.84
C ALA A 351 31.63 -2.33 -31.80
N PRO A 352 31.60 -3.22 -32.85
CA PRO A 352 32.67 -3.34 -33.81
C PRO A 352 32.80 -2.07 -34.67
N SER A 353 34.00 -1.86 -35.21
CA SER A 353 34.29 -0.71 -36.10
C SER A 353 33.55 -0.82 -37.44
N ARG A 354 33.38 -2.03 -37.98
CA ARG A 354 32.70 -2.29 -39.25
C ARG A 354 31.19 -2.04 -39.11
N ARG A 355 30.64 -1.16 -39.98
CA ARG A 355 29.23 -0.74 -39.94
C ARG A 355 28.25 -1.93 -40.00
N TRP A 356 28.45 -2.90 -40.87
CA TRP A 356 27.55 -4.03 -41.02
C TRP A 356 27.53 -4.94 -39.75
N LEU A 357 28.71 -5.18 -39.14
CA LEU A 357 28.79 -5.93 -37.86
C LEU A 357 28.10 -5.20 -36.73
N ARG A 358 28.15 -3.85 -36.70
CA ARG A 358 27.43 -3.07 -35.74
C ARG A 358 25.91 -3.16 -35.91
N VAL A 359 25.43 -3.20 -37.15
CA VAL A 359 24.00 -3.44 -37.44
C VAL A 359 23.59 -4.83 -37.00
N VAL A 360 24.38 -5.88 -37.30
CA VAL A 360 24.12 -7.24 -36.84
C VAL A 360 24.07 -7.33 -35.33
N LEU A 361 25.07 -6.78 -34.63
CA LEU A 361 25.08 -6.74 -33.18
C LEU A 361 23.85 -6.01 -32.64
N GLY A 362 23.49 -4.88 -33.23
CA GLY A 362 22.30 -4.12 -32.85
C GLY A 362 21.02 -4.92 -33.02
N SER A 363 20.87 -5.60 -34.15
CA SER A 363 19.70 -6.48 -34.40
C SER A 363 19.63 -7.63 -33.40
N VAL A 364 20.77 -8.26 -33.08
CA VAL A 364 20.83 -9.33 -32.06
C VAL A 364 20.44 -8.80 -30.67
N ILE A 365 20.95 -7.63 -30.27
CA ILE A 365 20.60 -7.01 -28.99
C ILE A 365 19.10 -6.70 -28.94
N VAL A 366 18.55 -6.05 -29.97
CA VAL A 366 17.12 -5.73 -30.03
C VAL A 366 16.26 -7.01 -29.97
N ALA A 367 16.62 -8.03 -30.78
CA ALA A 367 15.93 -9.31 -30.77
C ALA A 367 15.99 -9.98 -29.37
N GLY A 368 17.16 -9.97 -28.73
CA GLY A 368 17.32 -10.52 -27.39
C GLY A 368 16.49 -9.78 -26.36
N LEU A 369 16.47 -8.44 -26.38
CA LEU A 369 15.65 -7.64 -25.47
C LEU A 369 14.14 -7.86 -25.69
N VAL A 370 13.73 -8.04 -26.95
CA VAL A 370 12.35 -8.39 -27.29
C VAL A 370 11.99 -9.78 -26.77
N VAL A 371 12.85 -10.78 -26.97
CA VAL A 371 12.65 -12.14 -26.46
C VAL A 371 12.59 -12.14 -24.92
N ASP A 372 13.47 -11.38 -24.28
CA ASP A 372 13.50 -11.29 -22.81
C ASP A 372 12.20 -10.70 -22.22
N GLY A 373 11.64 -9.66 -22.86
CA GLY A 373 10.52 -8.89 -22.33
C GLY A 373 9.17 -9.13 -23.00
N TRP A 374 9.05 -10.08 -23.96
CA TRP A 374 7.81 -10.33 -24.65
C TRP A 374 6.79 -11.02 -23.76
N ILE A 375 5.64 -10.39 -23.58
CA ILE A 375 4.54 -10.92 -22.76
C ILE A 375 3.47 -11.59 -23.63
N GLU A 376 2.82 -12.62 -23.08
CA GLU A 376 1.62 -13.20 -23.67
C GLU A 376 0.46 -12.21 -23.67
N PRO A 377 -0.51 -12.36 -24.61
CA PRO A 377 -1.71 -11.53 -24.61
C PRO A 377 -2.45 -11.62 -23.28
N LEU A 378 -2.68 -10.46 -22.64
CA LEU A 378 -3.40 -10.39 -21.38
C LEU A 378 -4.90 -10.66 -21.60
N PRO A 379 -5.55 -11.48 -20.75
CA PRO A 379 -6.98 -11.65 -20.80
C PRO A 379 -7.68 -10.33 -20.48
N LEU A 380 -8.58 -9.89 -21.35
CA LEU A 380 -9.40 -8.72 -21.10
C LEU A 380 -10.59 -9.09 -20.22
N SER A 381 -10.70 -8.45 -19.07
CA SER A 381 -11.84 -8.59 -18.17
C SER A 381 -12.78 -7.39 -18.29
N ALA A 382 -14.07 -7.64 -18.26
CA ALA A 382 -15.05 -6.56 -18.17
C ALA A 382 -14.95 -5.87 -16.80
N PRO A 383 -15.18 -4.54 -16.73
CA PRO A 383 -15.24 -3.86 -15.45
C PRO A 383 -16.41 -4.38 -14.62
N PRO A 384 -16.35 -4.25 -13.27
CA PRO A 384 -17.46 -4.63 -12.40
C PRO A 384 -18.77 -3.97 -12.87
N PRO A 385 -19.88 -4.73 -12.99
CA PRO A 385 -21.16 -4.20 -13.43
C PRO A 385 -21.73 -3.22 -12.41
N ARG A 386 -22.58 -2.29 -12.84
CA ARG A 386 -23.34 -1.42 -11.94
C ARG A 386 -24.32 -2.24 -11.12
N ALA A 387 -24.47 -1.90 -9.84
CA ALA A 387 -25.32 -2.62 -8.91
C ALA A 387 -26.37 -1.75 -8.22
N LEU A 388 -26.42 -0.46 -8.53
CA LEU A 388 -27.27 0.50 -7.82
C LEU A 388 -27.86 1.50 -8.81
N ALA A 389 -29.16 1.46 -9.02
CA ALA A 389 -29.87 2.41 -9.86
C ALA A 389 -30.59 3.48 -9.01
N ASP A 390 -31.34 3.09 -7.99
CA ASP A 390 -32.21 3.92 -7.17
C ASP A 390 -31.96 3.79 -5.66
N ALA A 391 -30.88 4.38 -5.16
CA ALA A 391 -30.68 4.50 -3.72
C ALA A 391 -30.86 5.94 -3.23
N PRO A 392 -31.34 6.16 -2.00
CA PRO A 392 -31.43 7.48 -1.42
C PRO A 392 -30.08 8.21 -1.45
N ASP A 393 -30.08 9.51 -1.76
CA ASP A 393 -28.82 10.28 -1.94
C ASP A 393 -27.96 10.36 -0.68
N ASN A 394 -28.57 10.29 0.50
CA ASN A 394 -27.90 10.31 1.79
C ASN A 394 -27.57 8.91 2.34
N ALA A 395 -27.77 7.85 1.56
CA ALA A 395 -27.53 6.48 2.00
C ALA A 395 -26.03 6.17 2.16
N VAL A 396 -25.74 5.27 3.12
CA VAL A 396 -24.48 4.54 3.18
C VAL A 396 -24.65 3.23 2.43
N VAL A 397 -23.61 2.74 1.78
CA VAL A 397 -23.62 1.49 1.02
C VAL A 397 -22.73 0.45 1.68
N LEU A 398 -23.20 -0.79 1.78
CA LEU A 398 -22.44 -1.95 2.17
C LEU A 398 -22.67 -3.07 1.15
N GLU A 399 -21.62 -3.72 0.70
CA GLU A 399 -21.70 -4.91 -0.14
C GLU A 399 -21.25 -6.16 0.62
N LEU A 400 -22.00 -7.23 0.54
CA LEU A 400 -21.74 -8.49 1.24
C LEU A 400 -21.45 -9.64 0.25
N PRO A 401 -20.52 -10.54 0.62
CA PRO A 401 -19.74 -10.62 1.89
C PRO A 401 -18.60 -9.60 1.95
N ALA A 402 -18.42 -8.95 3.10
CA ALA A 402 -17.36 -7.95 3.29
C ALA A 402 -15.97 -8.58 3.57
N ASP A 403 -15.90 -9.89 3.74
CA ASP A 403 -14.65 -10.63 3.90
C ASP A 403 -13.95 -10.91 2.56
N ASP A 404 -14.70 -10.92 1.46
CA ASP A 404 -14.17 -11.19 0.13
C ASP A 404 -13.49 -9.93 -0.44
N GLU A 405 -12.19 -10.05 -0.75
CA GLU A 405 -11.40 -8.95 -1.29
C GLU A 405 -11.87 -8.54 -2.68
N MET A 406 -12.35 -9.47 -3.51
CA MET A 406 -12.83 -9.18 -4.86
C MET A 406 -14.16 -8.43 -4.81
N VAL A 407 -15.05 -8.78 -3.86
CA VAL A 407 -16.27 -8.01 -3.57
C VAL A 407 -15.91 -6.58 -3.16
N ASN A 408 -14.97 -6.42 -2.23
CA ASN A 408 -14.55 -5.11 -1.73
C ASN A 408 -13.96 -4.23 -2.83
N VAL A 409 -13.08 -4.78 -3.65
CA VAL A 409 -12.47 -4.05 -4.79
C VAL A 409 -13.53 -3.67 -5.83
N ALA A 410 -14.46 -4.58 -6.13
CA ALA A 410 -15.55 -4.31 -7.06
C ALA A 410 -16.54 -3.26 -6.50
N ALA A 411 -16.81 -3.27 -5.19
CA ALA A 411 -17.63 -2.28 -4.49
C ALA A 411 -17.00 -0.87 -4.60
N MET A 412 -15.68 -0.75 -4.37
CA MET A 412 -14.97 0.51 -4.58
C MET A 412 -15.10 1.03 -6.02
N TYR A 413 -14.99 0.14 -7.02
CA TYR A 413 -15.18 0.55 -8.40
C TYR A 413 -16.61 1.03 -8.68
N ARG A 414 -17.63 0.35 -8.13
CA ARG A 414 -19.03 0.75 -8.24
C ARG A 414 -19.31 2.09 -7.56
N ALA A 415 -18.58 2.38 -6.46
CA ALA A 415 -18.68 3.67 -5.77
C ALA A 415 -18.33 4.86 -6.69
N ILE A 416 -17.50 4.68 -7.72
CA ILE A 416 -17.27 5.69 -8.77
C ILE A 416 -18.57 6.17 -9.41
N SER A 417 -19.54 5.27 -9.59
CA SER A 417 -20.80 5.60 -10.28
C SER A 417 -21.87 6.17 -9.37
N HIS A 418 -21.91 5.78 -8.09
CA HIS A 418 -22.96 6.26 -7.18
C HIS A 418 -22.49 7.37 -6.22
N GLY A 419 -21.19 7.55 -6.00
CA GLY A 419 -20.61 8.63 -5.19
C GLY A 419 -20.99 8.62 -3.70
N ARG A 420 -21.61 7.55 -3.20
CA ARG A 420 -22.08 7.44 -1.81
C ARG A 420 -21.00 6.89 -0.90
N PRO A 421 -21.04 7.21 0.41
CA PRO A 421 -20.17 6.58 1.39
C PRO A 421 -20.30 5.06 1.37
N LEU A 422 -19.17 4.37 1.32
CA LEU A 422 -19.04 2.93 1.22
C LEU A 422 -18.38 2.36 2.48
N VAL A 423 -19.03 1.40 3.14
CA VAL A 423 -18.47 0.70 4.31
C VAL A 423 -17.29 -0.18 3.88
N ASN A 424 -17.43 -0.85 2.73
CA ASN A 424 -16.36 -1.68 2.18
C ASN A 424 -15.11 -0.85 1.85
N GLY A 425 -13.99 -1.54 1.84
CA GLY A 425 -12.73 -0.99 1.39
C GLY A 425 -11.70 -2.08 1.16
N TYR A 426 -10.77 -1.79 0.26
CA TYR A 426 -9.58 -2.59 -0.01
C TYR A 426 -8.38 -1.66 -0.13
N SER A 427 -7.29 -1.97 0.57
CA SER A 427 -6.11 -1.13 0.60
C SER A 427 -4.86 -1.90 1.08
N GLY A 428 -3.70 -1.26 1.10
CA GLY A 428 -2.45 -1.81 1.62
C GLY A 428 -2.48 -2.14 3.12
N HIS A 429 -3.41 -1.53 3.86
CA HIS A 429 -3.70 -1.81 5.26
C HIS A 429 -5.20 -1.95 5.49
N THR A 430 -5.59 -2.85 6.37
CA THR A 430 -6.98 -2.96 6.87
C THR A 430 -7.09 -2.18 8.17
N PRO A 431 -7.94 -1.15 8.26
CA PRO A 431 -8.11 -0.40 9.50
C PRO A 431 -8.83 -1.25 10.57
N PRO A 432 -8.53 -1.02 11.87
CA PRO A 432 -9.08 -1.81 12.97
C PRO A 432 -10.60 -1.91 13.01
N HIS A 433 -11.30 -0.79 12.81
CA HIS A 433 -12.76 -0.79 12.79
C HIS A 433 -13.33 -1.69 11.68
N TYR A 434 -12.67 -1.76 10.51
CA TYR A 434 -13.12 -2.62 9.42
C TYR A 434 -12.85 -4.10 9.70
N ALA A 435 -11.74 -4.42 10.36
CA ALA A 435 -11.49 -5.77 10.86
C ALA A 435 -12.58 -6.22 11.85
N LEU A 436 -12.99 -5.31 12.75
CA LEU A 436 -14.09 -5.54 13.68
C LEU A 436 -15.42 -5.77 12.96
N ILE A 437 -15.75 -4.95 11.96
CA ILE A 437 -16.97 -5.11 11.15
C ILE A 437 -17.00 -6.52 10.53
N LYS A 438 -15.92 -6.97 9.92
CA LYS A 438 -15.83 -8.31 9.32
C LYS A 438 -16.06 -9.42 10.35
N ILE A 439 -15.54 -9.27 11.57
CA ILE A 439 -15.72 -10.24 12.65
C ILE A 439 -17.17 -10.26 13.12
N ALA A 440 -17.80 -9.10 13.32
CA ALA A 440 -19.20 -9.01 13.73
C ALA A 440 -20.14 -9.62 12.67
N LEU A 441 -19.89 -9.33 11.38
CA LEU A 441 -20.63 -9.92 10.26
C LEU A 441 -20.52 -11.46 10.23
N ARG A 442 -19.33 -12.02 10.46
CA ARG A 442 -19.11 -13.48 10.52
C ARG A 442 -19.82 -14.18 11.70
N ARG A 443 -20.20 -13.41 12.70
CA ARG A 443 -20.92 -13.90 13.89
C ARG A 443 -22.41 -13.61 13.83
N ASP A 444 -22.90 -13.19 12.68
CA ASP A 444 -24.31 -12.82 12.46
C ASP A 444 -24.84 -11.77 13.45
N ASP A 445 -23.97 -10.83 13.87
CA ASP A 445 -24.35 -9.72 14.73
C ASP A 445 -25.13 -8.64 13.94
N PRO A 446 -26.47 -8.55 14.10
CA PRO A 446 -27.30 -7.65 13.31
C PRO A 446 -27.09 -6.17 13.70
N THR A 447 -26.54 -5.92 14.90
CA THR A 447 -26.32 -4.55 15.37
C THR A 447 -25.27 -3.82 14.55
N ILE A 448 -24.37 -4.54 13.89
CA ILE A 448 -23.38 -3.93 13.00
C ILE A 448 -24.05 -3.28 11.78
N LEU A 449 -25.08 -3.92 11.19
CA LEU A 449 -25.84 -3.34 10.08
C LEU A 449 -26.65 -2.14 10.54
N THR A 450 -27.34 -2.28 11.65
CA THR A 450 -28.20 -1.22 12.18
C THR A 450 -27.42 -0.01 12.66
N SER A 451 -26.14 -0.19 13.05
CA SER A 451 -25.27 0.92 13.43
C SER A 451 -25.00 1.89 12.27
N PHE A 452 -24.89 1.39 11.04
CA PHE A 452 -24.74 2.20 9.83
C PHE A 452 -26.06 2.86 9.40
N ALA A 453 -27.19 2.37 9.89
CA ALA A 453 -28.50 2.97 9.64
C ALA A 453 -28.87 4.10 10.63
N ARG A 454 -27.98 4.49 11.55
CA ARG A 454 -28.23 5.61 12.48
C ARG A 454 -28.27 6.95 11.74
N GLY A 455 -29.45 7.60 11.74
CA GLY A 455 -29.69 8.91 11.13
C GLY A 455 -29.75 8.95 9.61
N ARG A 456 -29.50 7.85 8.92
CA ARG A 456 -29.56 7.74 7.44
C ARG A 456 -29.83 6.29 7.02
N PRO A 457 -30.37 6.04 5.80
CA PRO A 457 -30.60 4.66 5.36
C PRO A 457 -29.27 3.95 5.07
N LEU A 458 -29.24 2.63 5.33
CA LEU A 458 -28.18 1.73 4.86
C LEU A 458 -28.70 0.93 3.66
N VAL A 459 -28.00 1.01 2.56
CA VAL A 459 -28.21 0.15 1.38
C VAL A 459 -27.26 -1.04 1.46
N VAL A 460 -27.80 -2.25 1.40
CA VAL A 460 -27.02 -3.48 1.41
C VAL A 460 -27.19 -4.22 0.08
N ILE A 461 -26.08 -4.45 -0.62
CA ILE A 461 -26.03 -5.24 -1.85
C ILE A 461 -25.48 -6.61 -1.50
N VAL A 462 -26.24 -7.67 -1.71
CA VAL A 462 -25.76 -9.04 -1.46
C VAL A 462 -25.35 -9.68 -2.78
N HIS A 463 -24.09 -10.07 -2.89
CA HIS A 463 -23.57 -10.72 -4.11
C HIS A 463 -24.14 -12.13 -4.26
N ARG A 464 -24.89 -12.37 -5.35
CA ARG A 464 -25.60 -13.61 -5.58
C ARG A 464 -24.69 -14.83 -5.69
N ARG A 465 -23.49 -14.67 -6.27
CA ARG A 465 -22.54 -15.77 -6.47
C ARG A 465 -21.93 -16.22 -5.17
N GLU A 466 -21.73 -15.30 -4.24
CA GLU A 466 -21.10 -15.47 -2.94
C GLU A 466 -22.13 -15.77 -1.83
N ASP A 467 -23.43 -15.88 -2.19
CA ASP A 467 -24.55 -16.19 -1.27
C ASP A 467 -25.45 -17.33 -1.82
N PRO A 468 -24.91 -18.51 -2.18
CA PRO A 468 -25.69 -19.61 -2.77
C PRO A 468 -26.74 -20.15 -1.79
N GLU A 469 -26.46 -20.15 -0.49
CA GLU A 469 -27.35 -20.65 0.57
C GLU A 469 -28.29 -19.57 1.12
N ARG A 470 -28.23 -18.35 0.58
CA ARG A 470 -29.03 -17.18 1.01
C ARG A 470 -28.79 -16.76 2.47
N ALA A 471 -27.65 -17.11 3.05
CA ALA A 471 -27.32 -16.77 4.43
C ALA A 471 -27.25 -15.24 4.64
N TRP A 472 -26.56 -14.52 3.76
CA TRP A 472 -26.48 -13.06 3.82
C TRP A 472 -27.81 -12.37 3.59
N ARG A 473 -28.66 -12.88 2.70
CA ARG A 473 -30.02 -12.35 2.49
C ARG A 473 -30.84 -12.48 3.76
N THR A 474 -30.87 -13.68 4.36
CA THR A 474 -31.60 -13.95 5.60
C THR A 474 -31.09 -13.05 6.73
N PHE A 475 -29.77 -12.89 6.86
CA PHE A 475 -29.16 -12.02 7.87
C PHE A 475 -29.59 -10.53 7.68
N VAL A 476 -29.57 -10.02 6.46
CA VAL A 476 -30.00 -8.64 6.16
C VAL A 476 -31.49 -8.43 6.44
N GLU A 477 -32.33 -9.40 6.09
CA GLU A 477 -33.78 -9.37 6.36
C GLU A 477 -34.06 -9.39 7.87
N GLN A 478 -33.34 -10.20 8.64
CA GLN A 478 -33.43 -10.23 10.12
C GLN A 478 -32.99 -8.91 10.76
N ALA A 479 -32.04 -8.19 10.15
CA ALA A 479 -31.65 -6.85 10.58
C ALA A 479 -32.65 -5.75 10.21
N GLY A 480 -33.75 -6.09 9.53
CA GLY A 480 -34.81 -5.18 9.10
C GLY A 480 -34.59 -4.62 7.68
N GLY A 481 -33.81 -5.31 6.85
CA GLY A 481 -33.61 -4.96 5.45
C GLY A 481 -34.85 -5.28 4.62
N VAL A 482 -35.29 -4.31 3.82
CA VAL A 482 -36.41 -4.46 2.88
C VAL A 482 -35.85 -4.53 1.46
N LEU A 483 -36.17 -5.60 0.74
CA LEU A 483 -35.78 -5.76 -0.66
C LEU A 483 -36.34 -4.63 -1.51
N ARG A 484 -35.51 -3.96 -2.31
CA ARG A 484 -35.88 -2.88 -3.23
C ARG A 484 -35.82 -3.30 -4.68
N GLU A 485 -34.71 -3.94 -5.07
CA GLU A 485 -34.51 -4.37 -6.46
C GLU A 485 -33.65 -5.62 -6.53
N GLU A 486 -33.77 -6.34 -7.65
CA GLU A 486 -32.82 -7.40 -8.03
C GLU A 486 -31.94 -6.91 -9.18
N THR A 487 -30.64 -6.91 -8.99
CA THR A 487 -29.67 -6.46 -10.00
C THR A 487 -28.89 -7.62 -10.60
N GLY A 488 -28.05 -7.34 -11.60
CA GLY A 488 -27.13 -8.33 -12.16
C GLY A 488 -26.06 -8.82 -11.16
N VAL A 489 -25.77 -8.04 -10.11
CA VAL A 489 -24.88 -8.42 -9.01
C VAL A 489 -25.65 -9.27 -7.99
N GLY A 490 -26.82 -8.86 -7.61
CA GLY A 490 -27.71 -9.55 -6.67
C GLY A 490 -28.78 -8.61 -6.10
N PRO A 491 -29.51 -9.04 -5.06
CA PRO A 491 -30.53 -8.24 -4.42
C PRO A 491 -29.95 -7.05 -3.67
N VAL A 492 -30.70 -5.95 -3.72
CA VAL A 492 -30.44 -4.70 -3.04
C VAL A 492 -31.49 -4.48 -1.98
N TYR A 493 -31.05 -4.39 -0.73
CA TYR A 493 -31.90 -4.14 0.43
C TYR A 493 -31.69 -2.72 0.95
N VAL A 494 -32.73 -2.17 1.58
CA VAL A 494 -32.61 -0.91 2.32
C VAL A 494 -33.03 -1.15 3.77
N ILE A 495 -32.12 -0.87 4.70
CA ILE A 495 -32.44 -0.76 6.12
C ILE A 495 -32.81 0.71 6.38
N PRO A 496 -34.03 0.99 6.84
CA PRO A 496 -34.50 2.36 7.05
C PRO A 496 -33.71 3.07 8.18
N PRO A 497 -33.69 4.41 8.18
CA PRO A 497 -33.01 5.18 9.21
C PRO A 497 -33.53 4.83 10.59
N ARG A 498 -32.60 4.65 11.54
CA ARG A 498 -32.89 4.45 12.97
C ARG A 498 -32.46 5.70 13.77
N PRO A 499 -33.11 5.99 14.92
CA PRO A 499 -32.69 7.06 15.81
C PRO A 499 -31.23 6.90 16.24
N SER A 500 -30.52 8.00 16.44
CA SER A 500 -29.18 7.97 17.02
C SER A 500 -29.25 7.45 18.47
N LEU A 501 -28.25 6.67 18.87
CA LEU A 501 -28.16 6.22 20.27
C LEU A 501 -27.98 7.41 21.21
N ARG A 502 -28.78 7.45 22.25
CA ARG A 502 -28.56 8.38 23.35
C ARG A 502 -27.39 7.88 24.19
N ARG A 503 -26.34 8.67 24.26
CA ARG A 503 -25.18 8.40 25.12
C ARG A 503 -25.19 9.39 26.27
N PRO A 504 -25.71 9.03 27.45
CA PRO A 504 -25.73 9.92 28.59
C PRO A 504 -24.30 10.26 29.05
N PRO A 505 -24.05 11.48 29.57
CA PRO A 505 -22.73 11.88 30.03
C PRO A 505 -22.28 10.98 31.20
N LEU A 506 -21.00 10.59 31.16
CA LEU A 506 -20.35 9.80 32.19
C LEU A 506 -19.73 10.74 33.24
N GLY A 507 -19.74 10.30 34.51
CA GLY A 507 -19.05 10.93 35.61
C GLY A 507 -17.63 10.39 35.77
N GLU A 508 -17.18 10.27 37.02
CA GLU A 508 -15.86 9.75 37.36
C GLU A 508 -15.76 8.22 37.10
N ASP A 509 -14.53 7.76 36.79
CA ASP A 509 -14.24 6.33 36.77
C ASP A 509 -14.21 5.78 38.19
N LEU A 510 -14.90 4.66 38.37
CA LEU A 510 -14.99 3.98 39.66
C LEU A 510 -13.76 3.07 39.85
N PRO A 511 -13.29 2.85 41.09
CA PRO A 511 -12.23 1.92 41.38
C PRO A 511 -12.70 0.49 41.00
N VAL A 512 -11.86 -0.23 40.31
CA VAL A 512 -12.15 -1.58 39.81
C VAL A 512 -10.98 -2.48 40.18
N THR A 513 -11.28 -3.62 40.87
CA THR A 513 -10.30 -4.66 41.18
C THR A 513 -10.73 -5.95 40.55
N PRO A 514 -9.92 -6.58 39.68
CA PRO A 514 -10.23 -7.90 39.11
C PRO A 514 -10.45 -8.94 40.23
N VAL A 515 -11.53 -9.70 40.13
CA VAL A 515 -11.78 -10.86 40.98
C VAL A 515 -11.23 -12.09 40.29
N ALA A 516 -10.82 -13.14 41.07
CA ALA A 516 -10.36 -14.39 40.50
C ALA A 516 -11.44 -14.98 39.57
N THR A 517 -11.11 -15.09 38.27
CA THR A 517 -12.04 -15.50 37.23
C THR A 517 -11.94 -16.99 36.99
N GLN A 518 -13.09 -17.68 36.85
CA GLN A 518 -13.16 -19.04 36.28
C GLN A 518 -13.27 -18.93 34.75
N ALA A 519 -12.99 -20.00 34.05
CA ALA A 519 -13.14 -20.03 32.59
C ALA A 519 -14.59 -19.70 32.19
N GLY A 520 -14.74 -18.70 31.33
CA GLY A 520 -16.01 -18.32 30.72
C GLY A 520 -16.63 -16.99 31.20
N TYR A 521 -16.14 -16.37 32.26
CA TYR A 521 -16.58 -15.03 32.67
C TYR A 521 -15.44 -14.16 33.24
N ALA A 522 -15.64 -12.85 33.22
CA ALA A 522 -14.77 -11.90 33.87
C ALA A 522 -15.55 -11.11 34.93
N ALA A 523 -15.02 -11.01 36.15
CA ALA A 523 -15.66 -10.32 37.26
C ALA A 523 -14.72 -9.32 37.93
N VAL A 524 -15.30 -8.22 38.44
CA VAL A 524 -14.58 -7.16 39.15
C VAL A 524 -15.34 -6.73 40.41
N ASP A 525 -14.60 -6.24 41.45
CA ASP A 525 -15.12 -5.64 42.69
C ASP A 525 -14.86 -4.13 42.62
N LEU A 526 -15.89 -3.32 42.91
CA LEU A 526 -15.84 -1.85 43.02
C LEU A 526 -15.43 -1.38 44.41
N GLY A 527 -15.12 -2.33 45.32
CA GLY A 527 -14.74 -2.06 46.72
C GLY A 527 -15.90 -1.66 47.64
N ALA A 528 -16.95 -1.08 47.10
CA ALA A 528 -18.19 -0.71 47.82
C ALA A 528 -19.35 -0.70 46.82
N GLU A 529 -20.58 -0.67 47.33
CA GLU A 529 -21.76 -0.48 46.51
C GLU A 529 -21.77 0.91 45.87
N ARG A 530 -21.78 0.95 44.53
CA ARG A 530 -21.70 2.18 43.72
C ARG A 530 -22.82 2.19 42.66
N THR A 531 -23.20 3.38 42.21
CA THR A 531 -24.08 3.52 41.05
C THR A 531 -23.22 3.52 39.78
N VAL A 532 -23.48 2.56 38.88
CA VAL A 532 -22.77 2.36 37.63
C VAL A 532 -23.66 2.74 36.46
N ARG A 533 -23.20 3.67 35.61
CA ARG A 533 -23.88 4.07 34.36
C ARG A 533 -23.33 3.35 33.14
N ALA A 534 -22.05 3.05 33.10
CA ALA A 534 -21.46 2.32 32.01
C ALA A 534 -20.30 1.44 32.46
N ILE A 535 -20.09 0.35 31.75
CA ILE A 535 -18.84 -0.39 31.76
C ILE A 535 -18.13 -0.17 30.41
N THR A 536 -16.81 -0.14 30.44
CA THR A 536 -15.97 -0.02 29.24
C THR A 536 -14.94 -1.13 29.25
N ILE A 537 -14.83 -1.87 28.13
CA ILE A 537 -13.83 -2.93 27.92
C ILE A 537 -12.89 -2.47 26.80
N ALA A 538 -11.60 -2.36 27.11
CA ALA A 538 -10.59 -2.01 26.12
C ALA A 538 -10.19 -3.24 25.31
N LEU A 539 -10.69 -3.35 24.07
CA LEU A 539 -10.53 -4.56 23.25
C LEU A 539 -9.11 -4.75 22.70
N ARG A 540 -8.38 -3.67 22.39
CA ARG A 540 -6.98 -3.69 21.94
C ARG A 540 -6.69 -4.76 20.86
N TRP A 541 -7.50 -4.81 19.79
CA TRP A 541 -7.41 -5.78 18.69
C TRP A 541 -7.83 -7.23 19.03
N ARG A 542 -8.28 -7.51 20.25
CA ARG A 542 -8.72 -8.85 20.67
C ARG A 542 -10.18 -9.13 20.30
N TYR A 543 -10.61 -8.71 19.12
CA TYR A 543 -12.01 -8.82 18.67
C TYR A 543 -12.51 -10.27 18.55
N ASN A 544 -11.60 -11.21 18.23
CA ASN A 544 -11.94 -12.63 18.11
C ASN A 544 -12.16 -13.33 19.45
N GLU A 545 -11.73 -12.74 20.54
CA GLU A 545 -11.76 -13.37 21.85
C GLU A 545 -13.06 -13.08 22.61
N ILE A 546 -13.79 -12.03 22.20
CA ILE A 546 -15.06 -11.64 22.82
C ILE A 546 -16.22 -12.24 22.04
N GLY A 547 -17.21 -12.80 22.75
CA GLY A 547 -18.48 -13.26 22.18
C GLY A 547 -19.21 -12.13 21.48
N ALA A 548 -19.94 -12.44 20.41
CA ALA A 548 -20.73 -11.45 19.70
C ALA A 548 -21.94 -10.98 20.54
N LYS A 549 -22.44 -11.81 21.44
CA LYS A 549 -23.49 -11.51 22.41
C LYS A 549 -22.92 -11.63 23.82
N LEU A 550 -23.08 -10.61 24.66
CA LEU A 550 -22.61 -10.55 26.04
C LEU A 550 -23.76 -10.34 26.99
N THR A 551 -23.59 -10.83 28.22
CA THR A 551 -24.43 -10.57 29.36
C THR A 551 -23.62 -9.80 30.39
N VAL A 552 -24.16 -8.71 30.93
CA VAL A 552 -23.60 -7.98 32.08
C VAL A 552 -24.51 -8.23 33.27
N GLU A 553 -23.90 -8.69 34.35
CA GLU A 553 -24.59 -9.00 35.59
C GLU A 553 -23.99 -8.19 36.74
N THR A 554 -24.81 -7.89 37.72
CA THR A 554 -24.43 -7.16 38.94
C THR A 554 -24.75 -7.94 40.20
N SER A 555 -23.98 -7.69 41.26
CA SER A 555 -24.22 -8.29 42.57
C SER A 555 -23.79 -7.31 43.69
N SER A 556 -24.46 -7.36 44.81
CA SER A 556 -24.05 -6.66 46.04
C SER A 556 -23.16 -7.52 46.97
N ASP A 557 -23.29 -8.83 46.89
CA ASP A 557 -22.65 -9.83 47.79
C ASP A 557 -21.63 -10.76 47.08
N GLY A 558 -21.57 -10.72 45.74
CA GLY A 558 -20.70 -11.58 44.91
C GLY A 558 -21.23 -13.02 44.77
N ALA A 559 -22.37 -13.35 45.32
CA ALA A 559 -23.00 -14.67 45.26
C ALA A 559 -24.30 -14.66 44.45
N ASN A 560 -25.16 -13.66 44.66
CA ASN A 560 -26.42 -13.50 43.95
C ASN A 560 -26.25 -12.52 42.79
N TRP A 561 -26.52 -12.93 41.57
CA TRP A 561 -26.28 -12.16 40.37
C TRP A 561 -27.58 -11.83 39.66
N THR A 562 -27.69 -10.58 39.20
CA THR A 562 -28.84 -10.07 38.45
C THR A 562 -28.35 -9.56 37.08
N THR A 563 -28.95 -10.07 36.01
CA THR A 563 -28.69 -9.57 34.64
C THR A 563 -29.24 -8.15 34.49
N VAL A 564 -28.38 -7.21 34.10
CA VAL A 564 -28.72 -5.81 33.90
C VAL A 564 -28.61 -5.38 32.44
N TRP A 565 -27.91 -6.18 31.62
CA TRP A 565 -27.81 -5.97 30.18
C TRP A 565 -27.48 -7.30 29.48
N GLU A 566 -28.13 -7.53 28.34
CA GLU A 566 -27.85 -8.65 27.46
C GLU A 566 -28.15 -8.25 26.03
N ASP A 567 -27.12 -8.19 25.15
CA ASP A 567 -27.28 -7.86 23.75
C ASP A 567 -26.02 -8.20 22.95
N TRP A 568 -26.07 -7.93 21.66
CA TRP A 568 -24.95 -8.00 20.75
C TRP A 568 -23.98 -6.81 20.95
N THR A 569 -22.70 -7.04 20.68
CA THR A 569 -21.64 -6.06 20.98
C THR A 569 -21.16 -5.26 19.78
N GLY A 570 -21.54 -5.61 18.55
CA GLY A 570 -21.01 -5.02 17.33
C GLY A 570 -21.16 -3.50 17.27
N GLU A 571 -22.33 -2.95 17.63
CA GLU A 571 -22.55 -1.50 17.63
C GLU A 571 -21.69 -0.79 18.67
N ALA A 572 -21.59 -1.34 19.89
CA ALA A 572 -20.79 -0.75 20.96
C ALA A 572 -19.28 -0.81 20.64
N ALA A 573 -18.84 -1.93 20.09
CA ALA A 573 -17.46 -2.13 19.69
C ALA A 573 -17.07 -1.24 18.50
N LEU A 574 -17.95 -1.11 17.48
CA LEU A 574 -17.73 -0.17 16.37
C LEU A 574 -17.63 1.27 16.85
N ALA A 575 -18.51 1.68 17.76
CA ALA A 575 -18.46 3.01 18.35
C ALA A 575 -17.13 3.27 19.07
N GLY A 576 -16.64 2.30 19.84
CA GLY A 576 -15.33 2.37 20.49
C GLY A 576 -14.17 2.41 19.51
N ALA A 577 -14.22 1.60 18.44
CA ALA A 577 -13.20 1.62 17.39
C ALA A 577 -13.13 2.96 16.65
N LEU A 578 -14.25 3.64 16.49
CA LEU A 578 -14.29 4.98 15.87
C LEU A 578 -13.84 6.10 16.83
N GLU A 579 -13.94 5.88 18.12
CA GLU A 579 -13.42 6.79 19.15
C GLU A 579 -11.89 6.69 19.26
N ASP A 580 -11.37 5.48 19.43
CA ASP A 580 -9.94 5.16 19.44
C ASP A 580 -9.69 3.77 18.81
N GLN A 581 -9.16 3.74 17.61
CA GLN A 581 -8.92 2.49 16.88
C GLN A 581 -7.81 1.62 17.50
N ARG A 582 -6.94 2.16 18.34
CA ARG A 582 -5.85 1.41 18.99
C ARG A 582 -6.35 0.70 20.25
N VAL A 583 -7.19 1.37 21.01
CA VAL A 583 -7.72 0.87 22.28
C VAL A 583 -9.04 0.15 22.08
N THR A 584 -9.89 0.66 21.20
CA THR A 584 -11.25 0.19 20.95
C THR A 584 -12.04 0.06 22.26
N PRO A 585 -12.36 1.20 22.93
CA PRO A 585 -13.10 1.19 24.19
C PRO A 585 -14.57 0.82 23.93
N MET A 586 -14.91 -0.46 23.98
CA MET A 586 -16.27 -0.95 23.85
C MET A 586 -17.07 -0.58 25.09
N ARG A 587 -18.02 0.35 24.93
CA ARG A 587 -18.77 0.93 26.05
C ARG A 587 -20.21 0.45 26.04
N ILE A 588 -20.62 -0.18 27.14
CA ILE A 588 -21.97 -0.67 27.40
C ILE A 588 -22.63 0.26 28.44
N TYR A 589 -23.71 0.93 28.06
CA TYR A 589 -24.48 1.80 28.97
C TYR A 589 -25.51 0.97 29.73
N LEU A 590 -25.62 1.22 31.04
CA LEU A 590 -26.54 0.61 31.98
C LEU A 590 -27.54 1.68 32.49
N ASP A 591 -28.66 1.26 33.04
CA ASP A 591 -29.72 2.16 33.56
C ASP A 591 -29.44 2.58 35.02
N ASP A 592 -28.25 3.16 35.28
CA ASP A 592 -27.83 3.64 36.62
C ASP A 592 -27.99 2.59 37.72
N VAL A 593 -27.42 1.42 37.52
CA VAL A 593 -27.55 0.26 38.41
C VAL A 593 -26.65 0.38 39.64
N ARG A 594 -27.15 -0.03 40.82
CA ARG A 594 -26.35 -0.12 42.04
C ARG A 594 -25.70 -1.48 42.15
N ALA A 595 -24.39 -1.54 42.29
CA ALA A 595 -23.61 -2.77 42.38
C ALA A 595 -22.32 -2.58 43.15
N ARG A 596 -21.84 -3.65 43.79
CA ARG A 596 -20.46 -3.79 44.25
C ARG A 596 -19.65 -4.66 43.28
N TYR A 597 -20.25 -5.69 42.72
CA TYR A 597 -19.59 -6.60 41.78
C TYR A 597 -20.23 -6.51 40.41
N LEU A 598 -19.39 -6.58 39.38
CA LEU A 598 -19.80 -6.66 38.00
C LEU A 598 -19.23 -7.93 37.39
N ARG A 599 -20.02 -8.63 36.56
CA ARG A 599 -19.62 -9.82 35.82
C ARG A 599 -20.02 -9.69 34.35
N VAL A 600 -19.13 -10.10 33.48
CA VAL A 600 -19.35 -10.16 32.02
C VAL A 600 -19.23 -11.60 31.56
N THR A 601 -20.19 -12.08 30.78
CA THR A 601 -20.29 -13.47 30.33
C THR A 601 -20.83 -13.51 28.88
N PRO A 602 -20.29 -14.31 27.95
CA PRO A 602 -19.02 -15.02 28.06
C PRO A 602 -17.83 -14.06 27.92
N ALA A 603 -16.78 -14.23 28.70
CA ALA A 603 -15.60 -13.40 28.61
C ALA A 603 -14.32 -14.16 28.98
N PRO A 604 -13.21 -13.96 28.25
CA PRO A 604 -11.89 -14.46 28.63
C PRO A 604 -11.36 -13.69 29.86
N PRO A 605 -10.42 -14.29 30.63
CA PRO A 605 -9.91 -13.72 31.88
C PRO A 605 -9.31 -12.31 31.75
N TRP A 606 -8.71 -11.95 30.60
CA TRP A 606 -8.11 -10.64 30.39
C TRP A 606 -9.12 -9.48 30.44
N VAL A 607 -10.41 -9.74 30.19
CA VAL A 607 -11.48 -8.73 30.24
C VAL A 607 -11.57 -8.09 31.62
N ALA A 608 -11.34 -8.84 32.70
CA ALA A 608 -11.35 -8.30 34.06
C ALA A 608 -10.26 -7.22 34.29
N HIS A 609 -9.12 -7.32 33.59
CA HIS A 609 -8.03 -6.36 33.68
C HIS A 609 -8.19 -5.13 32.76
N GLU A 610 -9.01 -5.23 31.75
CA GLU A 610 -9.28 -4.17 30.75
C GLU A 610 -10.67 -3.54 30.93
N LEU A 611 -11.42 -3.97 31.98
CA LEU A 611 -12.73 -3.44 32.31
C LEU A 611 -12.60 -2.24 33.25
N THR A 612 -13.29 -1.15 32.91
CA THR A 612 -13.50 -0.01 33.79
C THR A 612 -15.00 0.24 33.94
N ALA A 613 -15.40 0.90 35.03
CA ALA A 613 -16.78 1.27 35.31
C ALA A 613 -16.85 2.80 35.54
N SER A 614 -17.91 3.45 35.07
CA SER A 614 -18.09 4.87 35.21
C SER A 614 -19.42 5.20 35.93
N ALA A 615 -19.37 6.17 36.83
CA ALA A 615 -20.54 6.70 37.54
C ALA A 615 -21.43 7.56 36.63
N PRO A 616 -22.69 7.86 36.99
CA PRO A 616 -23.44 8.99 36.47
C PRO A 616 -22.70 10.30 36.73
N ARG A 617 -22.84 11.24 35.78
CA ARG A 617 -22.32 12.61 35.97
C ARG A 617 -23.21 13.40 36.89
#